data_d38275a31bfaad2866e93acec15a1ee9
#
_entry.id   d38275a31bfaad2866e93acec15a1ee9
#
_cell.length_a   1.000
_cell.length_b   1.000
_cell.length_c   1.000
_cell.angle_alpha   90.00
_cell.angle_beta   90.00
_cell.angle_gamma   90.00
#
_symmetry.space_group_name_H-M   'P 1'
#
loop_
_entity.id
_entity.type
_entity.pdbx_description
1 polymer ?
#
loop_
_entity_poly.entity_id
_entity_poly.type
_entity_poly.pdbx_seq_one_letter_code
_entity_poly.pdbx_strand_id
1 'polypeptide(L)'
;MSVFQPQHPETVFTYGAPGLKFGVGARHELAHDLAQLDVRRVLVVTDPGVAATGAPGEIADSLRAASIETVVFDRSRVEPTDASLDEAIAFARSEGPFDAIVAVGGGSSIDTAKAVNLLTTNEGELMDYINAPVGRARAPKNALLPLIAVPTTTGTGSESTTICVLDVVSQHVKTGISHARLRPTLAVVDPELTLTQPAGVTAASGLDILCHALESYTARPFGSYEHKQAHERVPYCGSNPIADMWSEKALSLMADSFRTAVRDGDDLAARTEVAMAATFAGLGFGNAGVHIPHANAYPIAGQVRDFRPDDYEADHAMVPHGMAVSLTAPAAFRFTFAASPERHVRAAELLAPDAVRPDDPAEFLPQVLAAIMRDVGIPAGIGAVGFGEGDVDALVEGTMKQQRLLATAPLEVTEDDVATILDQSIELW
;
A
#
# COMPACT_ATOMS: atom_id res chain seq x y z
N MET A 1 19.48 -17.38 13.27
CA MET A 1 18.56 -18.52 13.43
C MET A 1 17.15 -17.96 13.48
N SER A 2 16.17 -18.52 12.79
CA SER A 2 14.80 -18.04 12.89
C SER A 2 14.30 -18.20 14.32
N VAL A 3 13.67 -17.16 14.87
CA VAL A 3 13.07 -17.18 16.22
C VAL A 3 11.90 -18.18 16.26
N PHE A 4 11.23 -18.36 15.13
CA PHE A 4 10.13 -19.30 14.98
C PHE A 4 10.64 -20.69 14.62
N GLN A 5 10.25 -21.70 15.40
CA GLN A 5 10.62 -23.09 15.22
C GLN A 5 9.35 -23.95 15.05
N PRO A 6 8.75 -23.98 13.84
CA PRO A 6 7.57 -24.80 13.60
C PRO A 6 7.91 -26.30 13.73
N GLN A 7 6.93 -27.08 14.22
CA GLN A 7 7.09 -28.54 14.26
C GLN A 7 7.06 -29.16 12.87
N HIS A 8 6.23 -28.59 12.00
CA HIS A 8 6.10 -28.97 10.60
C HIS A 8 6.26 -27.70 9.72
N PRO A 9 7.48 -27.34 9.31
CA PRO A 9 7.73 -26.13 8.52
C PRO A 9 6.93 -26.10 7.22
N GLU A 10 6.41 -24.91 6.86
CA GLU A 10 5.78 -24.71 5.56
C GLU A 10 6.83 -24.80 4.43
N THR A 11 6.48 -25.53 3.40
CA THR A 11 7.35 -25.78 2.23
C THR A 11 6.80 -25.18 0.95
N VAL A 12 5.58 -24.64 0.98
CA VAL A 12 4.88 -24.06 -0.17
C VAL A 12 4.49 -22.62 0.10
N PHE A 13 4.88 -21.73 -0.77
CA PHE A 13 4.34 -20.38 -0.81
C PHE A 13 3.56 -20.17 -2.10
N THR A 14 2.60 -19.24 -2.07
CA THR A 14 1.88 -18.80 -3.25
C THR A 14 2.38 -17.44 -3.68
N TYR A 15 2.44 -17.22 -4.99
CA TYR A 15 2.76 -15.92 -5.56
C TYR A 15 1.74 -15.59 -6.64
N GLY A 16 1.25 -14.36 -6.64
CA GLY A 16 0.34 -13.86 -7.66
C GLY A 16 0.68 -12.42 -8.03
N ALA A 17 0.45 -12.08 -9.28
CA ALA A 17 0.63 -10.74 -9.83
C ALA A 17 -0.52 -10.43 -10.80
N PRO A 18 -0.88 -9.17 -11.01
CA PRO A 18 -1.72 -8.78 -12.15
C PRO A 18 -0.94 -8.94 -13.46
N GLY A 19 -1.63 -8.93 -14.60
CA GLY A 19 -0.98 -8.53 -15.85
C GLY A 19 -0.40 -7.12 -15.66
N LEU A 20 0.73 -6.83 -16.27
CA LEU A 20 1.39 -5.52 -16.13
C LEU A 20 1.66 -4.91 -17.52
N LYS A 21 1.21 -3.67 -17.71
CA LYS A 21 1.61 -2.79 -18.80
C LYS A 21 2.25 -1.55 -18.16
N PHE A 22 3.49 -1.25 -18.53
CA PHE A 22 4.26 -0.17 -17.95
C PHE A 22 4.93 0.67 -19.04
N GLY A 23 4.83 1.98 -18.92
CA GLY A 23 5.55 2.92 -19.77
C GLY A 23 4.79 4.22 -20.02
N VAL A 24 5.53 5.21 -20.47
CA VAL A 24 4.99 6.52 -20.87
C VAL A 24 3.97 6.35 -21.98
N GLY A 25 2.75 6.86 -21.77
CA GLY A 25 1.65 6.71 -22.71
C GLY A 25 0.87 5.38 -22.62
N ALA A 26 1.21 4.50 -21.67
CA ALA A 26 0.53 3.18 -21.52
C ALA A 26 -1.00 3.30 -21.39
N ARG A 27 -1.50 4.40 -20.80
CA ARG A 27 -2.95 4.69 -20.67
C ARG A 27 -3.70 4.75 -22.00
N HIS A 28 -3.01 5.11 -23.08
CA HIS A 28 -3.64 5.24 -24.39
C HIS A 28 -3.97 3.90 -25.06
N GLU A 29 -3.46 2.80 -24.51
CA GLU A 29 -3.72 1.45 -25.02
C GLU A 29 -4.90 0.75 -24.31
N LEU A 30 -5.53 1.39 -23.31
CA LEU A 30 -6.63 0.80 -22.52
C LEU A 30 -7.81 0.31 -23.37
N ALA A 31 -8.18 1.05 -24.41
CA ALA A 31 -9.26 0.64 -25.31
C ALA A 31 -8.94 -0.69 -26.01
N HIS A 32 -7.71 -0.90 -26.42
CA HIS A 32 -7.26 -2.17 -26.99
C HIS A 32 -7.33 -3.29 -25.95
N ASP A 33 -6.83 -3.05 -24.73
CA ASP A 33 -6.82 -4.07 -23.66
C ASP A 33 -8.24 -4.51 -23.29
N LEU A 34 -9.17 -3.57 -23.15
CA LEU A 34 -10.58 -3.87 -22.87
C LEU A 34 -11.26 -4.61 -24.02
N ALA A 35 -10.93 -4.26 -25.28
CA ALA A 35 -11.44 -4.97 -26.45
C ALA A 35 -10.97 -6.45 -26.49
N GLN A 36 -9.75 -6.75 -26.03
CA GLN A 36 -9.26 -8.14 -25.90
C GLN A 36 -10.03 -8.94 -24.84
N LEU A 37 -10.72 -8.27 -23.93
CA LEU A 37 -11.58 -8.87 -22.89
C LEU A 37 -13.07 -8.88 -23.28
N ASP A 38 -13.41 -8.57 -24.54
CA ASP A 38 -14.78 -8.45 -25.07
C ASP A 38 -15.66 -7.46 -24.27
N VAL A 39 -15.06 -6.45 -23.64
CA VAL A 39 -15.74 -5.43 -22.83
C VAL A 39 -16.51 -4.47 -23.73
N ARG A 40 -17.79 -4.23 -23.44
CA ARG A 40 -18.67 -3.29 -24.15
C ARG A 40 -19.13 -2.15 -23.26
N ARG A 41 -19.19 -2.37 -21.95
CA ARG A 41 -19.63 -1.39 -20.97
C ARG A 41 -18.73 -1.40 -19.75
N VAL A 42 -18.17 -0.24 -19.38
CA VAL A 42 -17.20 -0.11 -18.31
C VAL A 42 -17.61 0.97 -17.31
N LEU A 43 -17.29 0.73 -16.03
CA LEU A 43 -17.31 1.75 -14.99
C LEU A 43 -15.88 2.27 -14.77
N VAL A 44 -15.68 3.57 -14.97
CA VAL A 44 -14.45 4.26 -14.56
C VAL A 44 -14.65 4.79 -13.15
N VAL A 45 -13.74 4.45 -12.24
CA VAL A 45 -13.77 4.88 -10.82
C VAL A 45 -12.58 5.78 -10.57
N THR A 46 -12.83 6.99 -10.06
CA THR A 46 -11.80 7.99 -9.76
C THR A 46 -12.24 8.87 -8.57
N ASP A 47 -11.37 9.75 -8.12
CA ASP A 47 -11.66 10.76 -7.10
C ASP A 47 -11.69 12.17 -7.69
N PRO A 48 -12.24 13.16 -6.97
CA PRO A 48 -12.38 14.54 -7.48
C PRO A 48 -11.04 15.20 -7.82
N GLY A 49 -9.99 14.93 -7.04
CA GLY A 49 -8.66 15.51 -7.27
C GLY A 49 -8.04 15.00 -8.56
N VAL A 50 -8.09 13.69 -8.79
CA VAL A 50 -7.60 13.07 -10.02
C VAL A 50 -8.48 13.44 -11.22
N ALA A 51 -9.81 13.53 -11.04
CA ALA A 51 -10.73 13.97 -12.09
C ALA A 51 -10.39 15.39 -12.57
N ALA A 52 -9.99 16.28 -11.67
CA ALA A 52 -9.59 17.66 -12.00
C ALA A 52 -8.32 17.74 -12.87
N THR A 53 -7.47 16.70 -12.90
CA THR A 53 -6.30 16.64 -13.80
C THR A 53 -6.69 16.45 -15.26
N GLY A 54 -7.91 15.99 -15.55
CA GLY A 54 -8.39 15.66 -16.88
C GLY A 54 -8.11 14.22 -17.32
N ALA A 55 -7.15 13.53 -16.73
CA ALA A 55 -6.73 12.19 -17.16
C ALA A 55 -7.87 11.14 -17.18
N PRO A 56 -8.76 11.03 -16.15
CA PRO A 56 -9.90 10.11 -16.23
C PRO A 56 -10.87 10.46 -17.35
N GLY A 57 -11.06 11.75 -17.62
CA GLY A 57 -11.90 12.23 -18.74
C GLY A 57 -11.33 11.82 -20.10
N GLU A 58 -10.03 12.03 -20.33
CA GLU A 58 -9.33 11.61 -21.55
C GLU A 58 -9.43 10.09 -21.76
N ILE A 59 -9.25 9.30 -20.71
CA ILE A 59 -9.41 7.85 -20.74
C ILE A 59 -10.86 7.50 -21.13
N ALA A 60 -11.86 8.08 -20.45
CA ALA A 60 -13.26 7.82 -20.73
C ALA A 60 -13.66 8.17 -22.17
N ASP A 61 -13.16 9.29 -22.70
CA ASP A 61 -13.43 9.71 -24.07
C ASP A 61 -12.75 8.78 -25.10
N SER A 62 -11.51 8.33 -24.82
CA SER A 62 -10.83 7.33 -25.64
C SER A 62 -11.61 6.01 -25.71
N LEU A 63 -12.15 5.55 -24.57
CA LEU A 63 -12.96 4.34 -24.51
C LEU A 63 -14.27 4.49 -25.29
N ARG A 64 -14.96 5.63 -25.16
CA ARG A 64 -16.18 5.95 -25.93
C ARG A 64 -15.90 6.01 -27.43
N ALA A 65 -14.77 6.61 -27.84
CA ALA A 65 -14.35 6.64 -29.25
C ALA A 65 -14.10 5.23 -29.80
N ALA A 66 -13.68 4.29 -28.96
CA ALA A 66 -13.53 2.88 -29.31
C ALA A 66 -14.84 2.08 -29.21
N SER A 67 -16.00 2.76 -29.07
CA SER A 67 -17.33 2.14 -28.94
C SER A 67 -17.54 1.31 -27.65
N ILE A 68 -16.80 1.65 -26.59
CA ILE A 68 -17.02 1.09 -25.26
C ILE A 68 -17.87 2.09 -24.46
N GLU A 69 -19.08 1.68 -24.07
CA GLU A 69 -19.95 2.52 -23.24
C GLU A 69 -19.30 2.75 -21.89
N THR A 70 -19.10 4.02 -21.50
CA THR A 70 -18.32 4.40 -20.33
C THR A 70 -19.13 5.27 -19.38
N VAL A 71 -19.33 4.77 -18.18
CA VAL A 71 -19.90 5.49 -17.04
C VAL A 71 -18.76 5.88 -16.10
N VAL A 72 -18.82 7.05 -15.50
CA VAL A 72 -17.78 7.55 -14.59
C VAL A 72 -18.36 7.78 -13.21
N PHE A 73 -17.72 7.23 -12.19
CA PHE A 73 -17.88 7.57 -10.78
C PHE A 73 -16.65 8.33 -10.32
N ASP A 74 -16.79 9.63 -10.04
CA ASP A 74 -15.72 10.57 -9.75
C ASP A 74 -15.73 11.08 -8.29
N ARG A 75 -16.34 10.33 -7.39
CA ARG A 75 -16.54 10.69 -5.98
C ARG A 75 -15.88 9.72 -5.00
N SER A 76 -14.85 8.98 -5.44
CA SER A 76 -14.07 8.19 -4.49
C SER A 76 -13.46 9.11 -3.44
N ARG A 77 -13.54 8.70 -2.19
CA ARG A 77 -12.96 9.46 -1.08
C ARG A 77 -11.50 9.04 -0.88
N VAL A 78 -10.61 10.02 -0.71
CA VAL A 78 -9.27 9.77 -0.15
C VAL A 78 -9.46 9.22 1.26
N GLU A 79 -8.78 8.13 1.61
CA GLU A 79 -9.05 7.34 2.81
C GLU A 79 -10.53 6.84 2.82
N PRO A 80 -10.85 5.79 2.05
CA PRO A 80 -12.23 5.31 1.91
C PRO A 80 -12.85 4.92 3.25
N THR A 81 -14.09 5.35 3.47
CA THR A 81 -14.90 4.91 4.62
C THR A 81 -15.94 3.89 4.18
N ASP A 82 -16.48 3.15 5.14
CA ASP A 82 -17.62 2.26 4.91
C ASP A 82 -18.77 2.98 4.18
N ALA A 83 -19.12 4.18 4.61
CA ALA A 83 -20.17 4.99 3.99
C ALA A 83 -19.83 5.41 2.53
N SER A 84 -18.58 5.82 2.27
CA SER A 84 -18.17 6.22 0.91
C SER A 84 -18.11 5.02 -0.04
N LEU A 85 -17.75 3.85 0.44
CA LEU A 85 -17.80 2.61 -0.34
C LEU A 85 -19.25 2.20 -0.64
N ASP A 86 -20.16 2.30 0.34
CA ASP A 86 -21.58 2.00 0.14
C ASP A 86 -22.22 2.94 -0.91
N GLU A 87 -21.84 4.23 -0.93
CA GLU A 87 -22.25 5.17 -1.98
C GLU A 87 -21.79 4.71 -3.36
N ALA A 88 -20.51 4.36 -3.52
CA ALA A 88 -19.94 3.91 -4.77
C ALA A 88 -20.60 2.60 -5.25
N ILE A 89 -20.86 1.66 -4.34
CA ILE A 89 -21.54 0.39 -4.62
C ILE A 89 -22.99 0.65 -5.06
N ALA A 90 -23.71 1.54 -4.38
CA ALA A 90 -25.09 1.89 -4.74
C ALA A 90 -25.16 2.52 -6.13
N PHE A 91 -24.24 3.44 -6.44
CA PHE A 91 -24.11 4.03 -7.77
C PHE A 91 -23.86 2.95 -8.84
N ALA A 92 -22.89 2.08 -8.62
CA ALA A 92 -22.57 1.04 -9.58
C ALA A 92 -23.71 0.04 -9.80
N ARG A 93 -24.52 -0.25 -8.77
CA ARG A 93 -25.72 -1.08 -8.89
C ARG A 93 -26.83 -0.40 -9.68
N SER A 94 -26.99 0.92 -9.56
CA SER A 94 -28.03 1.68 -10.29
C SER A 94 -27.68 1.85 -11.76
N GLU A 95 -26.40 2.02 -12.08
CA GLU A 95 -25.92 2.24 -13.45
C GLU A 95 -25.55 0.96 -14.20
N GLY A 96 -25.37 -0.15 -13.48
CA GLY A 96 -24.97 -1.45 -14.08
C GLY A 96 -26.04 -2.12 -14.92
N PRO A 97 -25.76 -3.29 -15.48
CA PRO A 97 -24.52 -4.06 -15.29
C PRO A 97 -23.34 -3.53 -16.11
N PHE A 98 -22.13 -3.86 -15.66
CA PHE A 98 -20.87 -3.58 -16.34
C PHE A 98 -20.14 -4.88 -16.72
N ASP A 99 -19.27 -4.82 -17.74
CA ASP A 99 -18.43 -5.94 -18.16
C ASP A 99 -17.03 -5.88 -17.51
N ALA A 100 -16.58 -4.68 -17.14
CA ALA A 100 -15.31 -4.44 -16.48
C ALA A 100 -15.35 -3.15 -15.64
N ILE A 101 -14.34 -2.97 -14.80
CA ILE A 101 -14.09 -1.73 -14.02
C ILE A 101 -12.68 -1.22 -14.34
N VAL A 102 -12.55 0.09 -14.55
CA VAL A 102 -11.26 0.78 -14.68
C VAL A 102 -11.12 1.75 -13.52
N ALA A 103 -10.13 1.54 -12.66
CA ALA A 103 -9.79 2.47 -11.59
C ALA A 103 -8.69 3.41 -12.06
N VAL A 104 -8.94 4.71 -12.08
CA VAL A 104 -7.94 5.73 -12.43
C VAL A 104 -7.73 6.61 -11.21
N GLY A 105 -6.60 6.45 -10.53
CA GLY A 105 -6.38 7.20 -9.29
C GLY A 105 -5.33 6.58 -8.38
N GLY A 106 -5.23 7.10 -7.17
CA GLY A 106 -4.40 6.53 -6.12
C GLY A 106 -5.01 5.25 -5.51
N GLY A 107 -4.36 4.75 -4.45
CA GLY A 107 -4.82 3.55 -3.74
C GLY A 107 -6.28 3.61 -3.33
N SER A 108 -6.78 4.76 -2.91
CA SER A 108 -8.17 4.95 -2.48
C SER A 108 -9.18 4.72 -3.60
N SER A 109 -8.91 5.22 -4.80
CA SER A 109 -9.77 4.99 -5.97
C SER A 109 -9.72 3.53 -6.43
N ILE A 110 -8.53 2.89 -6.39
CA ILE A 110 -8.38 1.47 -6.73
C ILE A 110 -9.10 0.59 -5.70
N ASP A 111 -8.99 0.91 -4.42
CA ASP A 111 -9.65 0.16 -3.34
C ASP A 111 -11.18 0.33 -3.41
N THR A 112 -11.68 1.54 -3.73
CA THR A 112 -13.09 1.78 -4.02
C THR A 112 -13.57 0.89 -5.17
N ALA A 113 -12.80 0.80 -6.25
CA ALA A 113 -13.13 -0.06 -7.39
C ALA A 113 -13.13 -1.55 -7.04
N LYS A 114 -12.21 -2.02 -6.17
CA LYS A 114 -12.20 -3.39 -5.64
C LYS A 114 -13.48 -3.70 -4.85
N ALA A 115 -13.89 -2.79 -3.95
CA ALA A 115 -15.11 -2.96 -3.16
C ALA A 115 -16.37 -2.96 -4.04
N VAL A 116 -16.44 -2.03 -5.00
CA VAL A 116 -17.52 -1.98 -5.99
C VAL A 116 -17.59 -3.28 -6.77
N ASN A 117 -16.46 -3.77 -7.29
CA ASN A 117 -16.41 -5.02 -8.04
C ASN A 117 -16.91 -6.21 -7.21
N LEU A 118 -16.47 -6.28 -5.96
CA LEU A 118 -16.88 -7.33 -5.04
C LEU A 118 -18.38 -7.33 -4.81
N LEU A 119 -18.96 -6.19 -4.46
CA LEU A 119 -20.34 -6.06 -4.02
C LEU A 119 -21.36 -5.96 -5.17
N THR A 120 -20.93 -5.73 -6.41
CA THR A 120 -21.78 -5.81 -7.60
C THR A 120 -21.84 -7.23 -8.18
N THR A 121 -20.84 -8.06 -7.89
CA THR A 121 -20.77 -9.44 -8.39
C THR A 121 -21.13 -10.50 -7.35
N ASN A 122 -21.13 -10.14 -6.08
CA ASN A 122 -21.44 -11.05 -4.97
C ASN A 122 -22.51 -10.46 -4.05
N GLU A 123 -23.37 -11.34 -3.51
CA GLU A 123 -24.42 -10.98 -2.56
C GLU A 123 -23.86 -10.66 -1.18
N GLY A 124 -24.53 -9.79 -0.45
CA GLY A 124 -24.21 -9.42 0.92
C GLY A 124 -23.95 -7.93 1.09
N GLU A 125 -23.49 -7.60 2.27
CA GLU A 125 -23.13 -6.25 2.72
C GLU A 125 -21.61 -6.13 2.88
N LEU A 126 -21.09 -4.90 2.94
CA LEU A 126 -19.67 -4.62 3.11
C LEU A 126 -19.07 -5.34 4.32
N MET A 127 -19.79 -5.30 5.47
CA MET A 127 -19.38 -5.95 6.71
C MET A 127 -19.25 -7.49 6.63
N ASP A 128 -19.88 -8.12 5.65
CA ASP A 128 -19.72 -9.57 5.43
C ASP A 128 -18.29 -9.93 4.98
N TYR A 129 -17.64 -9.01 4.25
CA TYR A 129 -16.35 -9.25 3.61
C TYR A 129 -15.17 -8.64 4.35
N ILE A 130 -15.40 -7.63 5.18
CA ILE A 130 -14.36 -7.02 6.01
C ILE A 130 -13.67 -8.08 6.88
N ASN A 131 -12.36 -7.98 7.02
CA ASN A 131 -11.54 -8.91 7.78
C ASN A 131 -11.99 -9.02 9.24
N ALA A 132 -11.89 -10.23 9.80
CA ALA A 132 -12.08 -10.44 11.24
C ALA A 132 -10.94 -9.74 12.04
N PRO A 133 -11.21 -9.29 13.27
CA PRO A 133 -12.45 -9.44 14.05
C PRO A 133 -13.51 -8.35 13.76
N VAL A 134 -13.21 -7.35 12.93
CA VAL A 134 -14.10 -6.21 12.65
C VAL A 134 -15.33 -6.65 11.86
N GLY A 135 -15.12 -7.40 10.78
CA GLY A 135 -16.17 -7.99 9.94
C GLY A 135 -16.18 -9.51 10.00
N ARG A 136 -16.88 -10.12 9.03
CA ARG A 136 -17.13 -11.58 9.01
C ARG A 136 -16.13 -12.35 8.16
N ALA A 137 -15.22 -11.67 7.45
CA ALA A 137 -14.20 -12.25 6.57
C ALA A 137 -14.75 -13.29 5.56
N ARG A 138 -15.96 -13.07 5.04
CA ARG A 138 -16.61 -13.96 4.08
C ARG A 138 -15.83 -13.99 2.78
N ALA A 139 -15.55 -15.17 2.24
CA ALA A 139 -14.94 -15.29 0.93
C ALA A 139 -15.96 -15.01 -0.21
N PRO A 140 -15.57 -14.31 -1.29
CA PRO A 140 -16.40 -14.13 -2.48
C PRO A 140 -16.74 -15.50 -3.11
N LYS A 141 -18.00 -15.73 -3.43
CA LYS A 141 -18.48 -16.96 -4.09
C LYS A 141 -18.30 -16.88 -5.60
N ASN A 142 -18.69 -15.74 -6.18
CA ASN A 142 -18.65 -15.53 -7.61
C ASN A 142 -17.27 -14.97 -8.06
N ALA A 143 -16.93 -15.15 -9.32
CA ALA A 143 -15.83 -14.43 -9.94
C ALA A 143 -16.14 -12.93 -9.97
N LEU A 144 -15.11 -12.11 -9.84
CA LEU A 144 -15.21 -10.67 -10.03
C LEU A 144 -15.07 -10.33 -11.52
N LEU A 145 -15.52 -9.14 -11.91
CA LEU A 145 -15.27 -8.60 -13.24
C LEU A 145 -13.78 -8.32 -13.44
N PRO A 146 -13.30 -8.27 -14.69
CA PRO A 146 -11.98 -7.69 -14.96
C PRO A 146 -11.85 -6.29 -14.33
N LEU A 147 -10.81 -6.11 -13.54
CA LEU A 147 -10.44 -4.82 -12.96
C LEU A 147 -9.11 -4.38 -13.55
N ILE A 148 -9.12 -3.23 -14.21
CA ILE A 148 -7.92 -2.58 -14.73
C ILE A 148 -7.58 -1.44 -13.77
N ALA A 149 -6.40 -1.47 -13.19
CA ALA A 149 -5.92 -0.43 -12.29
C ALA A 149 -4.91 0.48 -13.00
N VAL A 150 -5.18 1.78 -13.00
CA VAL A 150 -4.36 2.83 -13.59
C VAL A 150 -3.92 3.78 -12.47
N PRO A 151 -2.82 3.49 -11.76
CA PRO A 151 -2.37 4.32 -10.66
C PRO A 151 -1.91 5.70 -11.14
N THR A 152 -2.31 6.75 -10.42
CA THR A 152 -1.86 8.13 -10.64
C THR A 152 -0.94 8.62 -9.51
N THR A 153 -0.78 7.84 -8.47
CA THR A 153 0.18 8.05 -7.39
C THR A 153 1.14 6.88 -7.33
N THR A 154 2.38 7.15 -6.94
CA THR A 154 3.41 6.13 -6.71
C THR A 154 3.55 5.89 -5.22
N GLY A 155 3.08 4.76 -4.71
CA GLY A 155 3.17 4.47 -3.26
C GLY A 155 2.50 3.16 -2.89
N THR A 156 1.18 3.16 -2.90
CA THR A 156 0.36 2.13 -2.25
C THR A 156 0.49 0.72 -2.85
N GLY A 157 0.92 0.57 -4.11
CA GLY A 157 0.95 -0.72 -4.79
C GLY A 157 -0.43 -1.40 -4.91
N SER A 158 -1.55 -0.65 -4.73
CA SER A 158 -2.89 -1.23 -4.74
C SER A 158 -3.24 -1.89 -6.07
N GLU A 159 -2.63 -1.47 -7.18
CA GLU A 159 -2.74 -2.11 -8.50
C GLU A 159 -2.22 -3.55 -8.52
N SER A 160 -1.38 -3.93 -7.57
CA SER A 160 -0.77 -5.27 -7.46
C SER A 160 -1.33 -6.12 -6.33
N THR A 161 -2.08 -5.51 -5.40
CA THR A 161 -2.49 -6.16 -4.14
C THR A 161 -3.87 -6.80 -4.19
N THR A 162 -4.10 -7.66 -3.20
CA THR A 162 -5.36 -8.38 -2.97
C THR A 162 -6.20 -7.75 -1.87
N ILE A 163 -5.87 -6.52 -1.48
CA ILE A 163 -6.48 -5.80 -0.36
C ILE A 163 -7.26 -4.58 -0.87
N CYS A 164 -8.36 -4.28 -0.17
CA CYS A 164 -9.05 -3.01 -0.17
C CYS A 164 -9.02 -2.48 1.26
N VAL A 165 -8.42 -1.32 1.49
CA VAL A 165 -8.32 -0.68 2.81
C VAL A 165 -9.47 0.31 2.98
N LEU A 166 -10.06 0.37 4.19
CA LEU A 166 -11.14 1.28 4.53
C LEU A 166 -11.18 1.59 6.02
N ASP A 167 -11.83 2.70 6.36
CA ASP A 167 -12.19 3.06 7.71
C ASP A 167 -13.64 2.64 8.03
N VAL A 168 -13.86 1.89 9.10
CA VAL A 168 -15.17 1.66 9.69
C VAL A 168 -15.41 2.75 10.72
N VAL A 169 -16.07 3.84 10.29
CA VAL A 169 -16.19 5.06 11.08
C VAL A 169 -16.87 4.83 12.42
N SER A 170 -17.93 4.02 12.44
CA SER A 170 -18.69 3.71 13.68
C SER A 170 -17.89 2.97 14.75
N GLN A 171 -16.79 2.31 14.36
CA GLN A 171 -15.92 1.55 15.25
C GLN A 171 -14.57 2.24 15.48
N HIS A 172 -14.32 3.38 14.85
CA HIS A 172 -13.03 4.10 14.86
C HIS A 172 -11.84 3.17 14.54
N VAL A 173 -12.02 2.31 13.52
CA VAL A 173 -10.99 1.34 13.16
C VAL A 173 -10.74 1.36 11.66
N LYS A 174 -9.46 1.45 11.29
CA LYS A 174 -8.97 1.21 9.93
C LYS A 174 -8.73 -0.29 9.76
N THR A 175 -9.25 -0.86 8.68
CA THR A 175 -9.22 -2.29 8.41
C THR A 175 -9.20 -2.54 6.90
N GLY A 176 -9.48 -3.76 6.45
CA GLY A 176 -9.53 -4.06 5.03
C GLY A 176 -10.36 -5.29 4.70
N ILE A 177 -10.57 -5.46 3.41
CA ILE A 177 -11.07 -6.69 2.81
C ILE A 177 -9.89 -7.35 2.10
N SER A 178 -9.60 -8.61 2.41
CA SER A 178 -8.44 -9.32 1.85
C SER A 178 -8.87 -10.64 1.20
N HIS A 179 -8.72 -10.73 -0.12
CA HIS A 179 -8.99 -11.97 -0.84
C HIS A 179 -8.27 -11.98 -2.20
N ALA A 180 -7.75 -13.14 -2.62
CA ALA A 180 -7.00 -13.27 -3.88
C ALA A 180 -7.76 -12.74 -5.13
N ARG A 181 -9.08 -12.82 -5.14
CA ARG A 181 -9.93 -12.33 -6.25
C ARG A 181 -10.00 -10.80 -6.36
N LEU A 182 -9.59 -10.05 -5.33
CA LEU A 182 -9.55 -8.57 -5.37
C LEU A 182 -8.36 -8.03 -6.17
N ARG A 183 -7.38 -8.90 -6.50
CA ARG A 183 -6.24 -8.47 -7.30
C ARG A 183 -6.72 -8.01 -8.67
N PRO A 184 -6.30 -6.81 -9.12
CA PRO A 184 -6.60 -6.37 -10.48
C PRO A 184 -6.17 -7.38 -11.54
N THR A 185 -6.92 -7.44 -12.64
CA THR A 185 -6.60 -8.29 -13.79
C THR A 185 -5.39 -7.74 -14.54
N LEU A 186 -5.32 -6.41 -14.66
CA LEU A 186 -4.26 -5.68 -15.34
C LEU A 186 -3.94 -4.41 -14.57
N ALA A 187 -2.66 -4.16 -14.35
CA ALA A 187 -2.13 -2.87 -13.91
C ALA A 187 -1.56 -2.14 -15.13
N VAL A 188 -2.02 -0.92 -15.39
CA VAL A 188 -1.52 -0.04 -16.46
C VAL A 188 -0.84 1.14 -15.80
N VAL A 189 0.47 1.09 -15.70
CA VAL A 189 1.30 2.08 -15.03
C VAL A 189 1.89 3.03 -16.06
N ASP A 190 1.37 4.25 -16.08
CA ASP A 190 1.82 5.32 -16.95
C ASP A 190 2.49 6.42 -16.10
N PRO A 191 3.82 6.55 -16.15
CA PRO A 191 4.54 7.53 -15.34
C PRO A 191 4.12 8.98 -15.57
N GLU A 192 3.62 9.36 -16.74
CA GLU A 192 3.11 10.71 -17.00
C GLU A 192 1.96 11.10 -16.06
N LEU A 193 1.15 10.14 -15.63
CA LEU A 193 0.04 10.39 -14.70
C LEU A 193 0.51 10.83 -13.31
N THR A 194 1.79 10.65 -12.99
CA THR A 194 2.38 11.03 -11.71
C THR A 194 3.02 12.42 -11.70
N LEU A 195 3.15 13.09 -12.86
CA LEU A 195 3.75 14.41 -12.97
C LEU A 195 2.97 15.49 -12.20
N THR A 196 1.67 15.31 -12.03
CA THR A 196 0.82 16.25 -11.27
C THR A 196 0.87 16.02 -9.76
N GLN A 197 1.58 14.99 -9.29
CA GLN A 197 1.65 14.65 -7.87
C GLN A 197 2.52 15.66 -7.13
N PRO A 198 1.99 16.39 -6.10
CA PRO A 198 2.76 17.36 -5.33
C PRO A 198 3.97 16.75 -4.62
N ALA A 199 4.95 17.60 -4.28
CA ALA A 199 6.20 17.17 -3.66
C ALA A 199 5.99 16.43 -2.31
N GLY A 200 5.15 16.95 -1.42
CA GLY A 200 4.84 16.30 -0.15
C GLY A 200 4.07 14.98 -0.31
N VAL A 201 3.19 14.89 -1.33
CA VAL A 201 2.53 13.63 -1.67
C VAL A 201 3.55 12.64 -2.21
N THR A 202 4.50 13.09 -3.06
CA THR A 202 5.59 12.26 -3.57
C THR A 202 6.50 11.77 -2.43
N ALA A 203 6.82 12.64 -1.47
CA ALA A 203 7.63 12.28 -0.31
C ALA A 203 6.95 11.22 0.56
N ALA A 204 5.69 11.44 0.94
CA ALA A 204 4.95 10.50 1.76
C ALA A 204 4.76 9.15 1.06
N SER A 205 4.30 9.16 -0.19
CA SER A 205 4.06 7.93 -0.94
C SER A 205 5.35 7.19 -1.31
N GLY A 206 6.45 7.91 -1.55
CA GLY A 206 7.76 7.31 -1.79
C GLY A 206 8.33 6.61 -0.54
N LEU A 207 8.08 7.15 0.65
CA LEU A 207 8.43 6.45 1.90
C LEU A 207 7.56 5.22 2.13
N ASP A 208 6.32 5.23 1.67
CA ASP A 208 5.47 4.05 1.66
C ASP A 208 6.08 2.93 0.79
N ILE A 209 6.58 3.27 -0.42
CA ILE A 209 7.32 2.32 -1.27
C ILE A 209 8.50 1.71 -0.53
N LEU A 210 9.30 2.56 0.14
CA LEU A 210 10.45 2.09 0.91
C LEU A 210 10.05 1.14 2.02
N CYS A 211 9.05 1.50 2.82
CA CYS A 211 8.54 0.65 3.89
C CYS A 211 7.94 -0.66 3.35
N HIS A 212 7.15 -0.61 2.28
CA HIS A 212 6.63 -1.79 1.61
C HIS A 212 7.75 -2.76 1.19
N ALA A 213 8.78 -2.26 0.52
CA ALA A 213 9.91 -3.08 0.08
C ALA A 213 10.72 -3.63 1.27
N LEU A 214 11.00 -2.79 2.27
CA LEU A 214 11.76 -3.17 3.47
C LEU A 214 11.02 -4.19 4.33
N GLU A 215 9.74 -3.94 4.61
CA GLU A 215 8.93 -4.84 5.42
C GLU A 215 8.71 -6.18 4.71
N SER A 216 8.44 -6.17 3.41
CA SER A 216 8.38 -7.38 2.59
C SER A 216 9.68 -8.18 2.66
N TYR A 217 10.81 -7.50 2.48
CA TYR A 217 12.14 -8.10 2.47
C TYR A 217 12.54 -8.65 3.84
N THR A 218 12.19 -7.98 4.92
CA THR A 218 12.51 -8.39 6.29
C THR A 218 11.39 -9.15 6.99
N ALA A 219 10.27 -9.43 6.30
CA ALA A 219 9.15 -10.19 6.84
C ALA A 219 9.57 -11.59 7.32
N ARG A 220 8.77 -12.15 8.19
CA ARG A 220 8.90 -13.54 8.64
C ARG A 220 9.01 -14.47 7.42
N PRO A 221 10.06 -15.30 7.31
CA PRO A 221 10.23 -16.21 6.17
C PRO A 221 9.08 -17.21 6.04
N PHE A 222 8.62 -17.48 4.82
CA PHE A 222 7.50 -18.42 4.59
C PHE A 222 7.74 -19.79 5.23
N GLY A 223 8.97 -20.30 5.18
CA GLY A 223 9.36 -21.58 5.78
C GLY A 223 9.38 -21.62 7.30
N SER A 224 9.15 -20.48 7.98
CA SER A 224 9.07 -20.43 9.44
C SER A 224 7.65 -20.51 9.99
N TYR A 225 6.63 -20.59 9.12
CA TYR A 225 5.25 -20.89 9.52
C TYR A 225 5.02 -22.38 9.64
N GLU A 226 4.00 -22.78 10.42
CA GLU A 226 3.51 -24.14 10.40
C GLU A 226 2.91 -24.49 9.03
N HIS A 227 3.06 -25.74 8.61
CA HIS A 227 2.53 -26.25 7.35
C HIS A 227 1.01 -26.04 7.29
N LYS A 228 0.54 -25.48 6.17
CA LYS A 228 -0.86 -25.16 5.90
C LYS A 228 -1.43 -26.08 4.83
N GLN A 229 -2.67 -26.47 5.00
CA GLN A 229 -3.43 -27.10 3.92
C GLN A 229 -3.69 -26.08 2.80
N ALA A 230 -3.93 -26.55 1.58
CA ALA A 230 -4.11 -25.68 0.42
C ALA A 230 -5.19 -24.59 0.59
N HIS A 231 -6.27 -24.91 1.31
CA HIS A 231 -7.37 -23.96 1.58
C HIS A 231 -7.11 -22.96 2.70
N GLU A 232 -6.05 -23.15 3.48
CA GLU A 232 -5.65 -22.27 4.58
C GLU A 232 -4.62 -21.21 4.15
N ARG A 233 -4.08 -21.34 2.92
CA ARG A 233 -3.07 -20.41 2.43
C ARG A 233 -3.68 -19.04 2.12
N VAL A 234 -3.08 -18.02 2.71
CA VAL A 234 -3.45 -16.61 2.52
C VAL A 234 -2.47 -15.94 1.55
N PRO A 235 -2.87 -14.84 0.90
CA PRO A 235 -1.97 -14.09 0.01
C PRO A 235 -0.66 -13.65 0.68
N TYR A 236 -0.71 -13.17 1.91
CA TYR A 236 0.46 -12.76 2.69
C TYR A 236 1.11 -13.99 3.33
N CYS A 237 2.14 -14.52 2.68
CA CYS A 237 2.77 -15.78 3.08
C CYS A 237 4.15 -15.62 3.71
N GLY A 238 4.61 -14.40 3.94
CA GLY A 238 5.96 -14.10 4.44
C GLY A 238 6.99 -13.91 3.32
N SER A 239 8.20 -13.50 3.69
CA SER A 239 9.29 -13.30 2.73
C SER A 239 9.60 -14.61 2.01
N ASN A 240 9.84 -14.50 0.71
CA ASN A 240 10.09 -15.61 -0.18
C ASN A 240 10.93 -15.16 -1.38
N PRO A 241 11.62 -16.05 -2.08
CA PRO A 241 12.60 -15.68 -3.10
C PRO A 241 12.08 -14.79 -4.23
N ILE A 242 10.78 -14.90 -4.57
CA ILE A 242 10.19 -14.06 -5.63
C ILE A 242 9.89 -12.65 -5.10
N ALA A 243 9.28 -12.54 -3.92
CA ALA A 243 9.01 -11.25 -3.29
C ALA A 243 10.32 -10.50 -2.97
N ASP A 244 11.35 -11.21 -2.52
CA ASP A 244 12.67 -10.65 -2.20
C ASP A 244 13.32 -9.99 -3.42
N MET A 245 13.26 -10.64 -4.58
CA MET A 245 13.79 -10.11 -5.84
C MET A 245 13.16 -8.76 -6.21
N TRP A 246 11.85 -8.63 -6.05
CA TRP A 246 11.13 -7.38 -6.32
C TRP A 246 11.46 -6.31 -5.30
N SER A 247 11.53 -6.67 -4.02
CA SER A 247 11.86 -5.74 -2.93
C SER A 247 13.28 -5.16 -3.10
N GLU A 248 14.29 -5.99 -3.37
CA GLU A 248 15.67 -5.52 -3.60
C GLU A 248 15.74 -4.57 -4.80
N LYS A 249 15.03 -4.89 -5.89
CA LYS A 249 15.02 -4.02 -7.07
C LYS A 249 14.31 -2.70 -6.81
N ALA A 250 13.21 -2.71 -6.05
CA ALA A 250 12.52 -1.49 -5.62
C ALA A 250 13.44 -0.59 -4.80
N LEU A 251 14.15 -1.13 -3.80
CA LEU A 251 15.10 -0.38 -2.97
C LEU A 251 16.20 0.26 -3.82
N SER A 252 16.78 -0.46 -4.77
CA SER A 252 17.81 0.06 -5.67
C SER A 252 17.33 1.24 -6.51
N LEU A 253 16.12 1.16 -7.10
CA LEU A 253 15.54 2.25 -7.88
C LEU A 253 15.25 3.49 -7.02
N MET A 254 14.77 3.28 -5.79
CA MET A 254 14.50 4.38 -4.87
C MET A 254 15.77 5.11 -4.42
N ALA A 255 16.90 4.42 -4.30
CA ALA A 255 18.19 5.03 -3.96
C ALA A 255 18.58 6.14 -4.94
N ASP A 256 18.38 5.89 -6.22
CA ASP A 256 18.82 6.77 -7.30
C ASP A 256 17.84 7.92 -7.57
N SER A 257 16.53 7.65 -7.51
CA SER A 257 15.53 8.53 -8.12
C SER A 257 14.58 9.20 -7.14
N PHE A 258 14.39 8.68 -5.93
CA PHE A 258 13.35 9.16 -5.01
C PHE A 258 13.54 10.64 -4.62
N ARG A 259 14.74 11.01 -4.16
CA ARG A 259 15.04 12.40 -3.78
C ARG A 259 14.90 13.36 -4.96
N THR A 260 15.25 12.90 -6.16
CA THR A 260 15.09 13.69 -7.39
C THR A 260 13.61 13.90 -7.70
N ALA A 261 12.78 12.86 -7.68
CA ALA A 261 11.35 12.96 -7.93
C ALA A 261 10.61 13.86 -6.95
N VAL A 262 11.08 13.94 -5.67
CA VAL A 262 10.51 14.87 -4.68
C VAL A 262 10.92 16.31 -4.97
N ARG A 263 12.19 16.53 -5.30
CA ARG A 263 12.75 17.88 -5.51
C ARG A 263 12.35 18.48 -6.85
N ASP A 264 12.27 17.65 -7.89
CA ASP A 264 11.93 18.01 -9.26
C ASP A 264 10.81 17.09 -9.75
N GLY A 265 9.57 17.54 -9.54
CA GLY A 265 8.37 16.79 -9.90
C GLY A 265 8.18 16.61 -11.43
N ASP A 266 8.84 17.42 -12.23
CA ASP A 266 8.77 17.38 -13.70
C ASP A 266 9.81 16.43 -14.33
N ASP A 267 10.73 15.88 -13.52
CA ASP A 267 11.71 14.89 -13.99
C ASP A 267 11.01 13.55 -14.27
N LEU A 268 10.58 13.38 -15.53
CA LEU A 268 9.88 12.17 -15.97
C LEU A 268 10.74 10.91 -15.84
N ALA A 269 12.06 11.00 -15.91
CA ALA A 269 12.94 9.84 -15.74
C ALA A 269 12.91 9.38 -14.28
N ALA A 270 13.07 10.30 -13.32
CA ALA A 270 12.96 10.00 -11.91
C ALA A 270 11.55 9.49 -11.53
N ARG A 271 10.50 10.14 -12.06
CA ARG A 271 9.11 9.67 -11.89
C ARG A 271 8.91 8.25 -12.42
N THR A 272 9.49 7.93 -13.58
CA THR A 272 9.40 6.59 -14.18
C THR A 272 10.04 5.55 -13.29
N GLU A 273 11.22 5.82 -12.73
CA GLU A 273 11.90 4.88 -11.82
C GLU A 273 11.15 4.71 -10.50
N VAL A 274 10.61 5.80 -9.92
CA VAL A 274 9.80 5.73 -8.71
C VAL A 274 8.49 4.96 -8.96
N ALA A 275 7.83 5.16 -10.11
CA ALA A 275 6.64 4.39 -10.49
C ALA A 275 6.96 2.90 -10.65
N MET A 276 8.11 2.57 -11.23
CA MET A 276 8.58 1.19 -11.35
C MET A 276 8.89 0.59 -9.97
N ALA A 277 9.53 1.37 -9.08
CA ALA A 277 9.79 0.94 -7.72
C ALA A 277 8.50 0.68 -6.94
N ALA A 278 7.46 1.52 -7.09
CA ALA A 278 6.15 1.31 -6.49
C ALA A 278 5.53 -0.01 -6.96
N THR A 279 5.54 -0.28 -8.26
CA THR A 279 5.05 -1.53 -8.84
C THR A 279 5.82 -2.73 -8.27
N PHE A 280 7.14 -2.67 -8.21
CA PHE A 280 7.96 -3.77 -7.69
C PHE A 280 7.76 -3.97 -6.18
N ALA A 281 7.68 -2.91 -5.39
CA ALA A 281 7.31 -3.02 -3.98
C ALA A 281 5.93 -3.66 -3.82
N GLY A 282 4.94 -3.26 -4.64
CA GLY A 282 3.60 -3.87 -4.68
C GLY A 282 3.62 -5.37 -5.00
N LEU A 283 4.44 -5.78 -5.97
CA LEU A 283 4.65 -7.20 -6.30
C LEU A 283 5.35 -7.98 -5.17
N GLY A 284 6.21 -7.31 -4.39
CA GLY A 284 6.85 -7.87 -3.20
C GLY A 284 5.86 -8.06 -2.06
N PHE A 285 5.44 -6.93 -1.44
CA PHE A 285 4.63 -6.97 -0.22
C PHE A 285 3.22 -7.52 -0.43
N GLY A 286 2.65 -7.38 -1.63
CA GLY A 286 1.36 -7.97 -1.99
C GLY A 286 1.33 -9.51 -1.89
N ASN A 287 2.49 -10.13 -1.71
CA ASN A 287 2.67 -11.56 -1.52
C ASN A 287 3.38 -11.91 -0.19
N ALA A 288 4.37 -11.13 0.24
CA ALA A 288 5.07 -11.36 1.51
C ALA A 288 4.33 -10.78 2.72
N GLY A 289 3.70 -9.63 2.55
CA GLY A 289 3.08 -8.85 3.63
C GLY A 289 3.97 -7.71 4.10
N VAL A 290 3.42 -6.90 5.01
CA VAL A 290 4.07 -5.82 5.75
C VAL A 290 3.88 -6.07 7.25
N HIS A 291 4.60 -5.35 8.14
CA HIS A 291 4.57 -5.70 9.56
C HIS A 291 4.46 -4.49 10.51
N ILE A 292 5.46 -4.24 11.35
CA ILE A 292 5.38 -3.31 12.49
C ILE A 292 5.16 -1.85 12.06
N PRO A 293 5.92 -1.27 11.10
CA PRO A 293 5.70 0.11 10.67
C PRO A 293 4.27 0.36 10.19
N HIS A 294 3.75 -0.55 9.35
CA HIS A 294 2.36 -0.47 8.91
C HIS A 294 1.36 -0.67 10.04
N ALA A 295 1.61 -1.59 10.98
CA ALA A 295 0.73 -1.77 12.14
C ALA A 295 0.64 -0.51 13.00
N ASN A 296 1.76 0.20 13.21
CA ASN A 296 1.82 1.46 13.94
C ASN A 296 1.14 2.62 13.19
N ALA A 297 1.18 2.60 11.86
CA ALA A 297 0.59 3.66 11.04
C ALA A 297 -0.91 3.81 11.24
N TYR A 298 -1.63 2.73 11.49
CA TYR A 298 -3.08 2.76 11.66
C TYR A 298 -3.53 3.62 12.86
N PRO A 299 -3.03 3.40 14.10
CA PRO A 299 -3.41 4.27 15.21
C PRO A 299 -2.82 5.68 15.09
N ILE A 300 -1.63 5.88 14.49
CA ILE A 300 -1.07 7.22 14.25
C ILE A 300 -2.00 8.03 13.33
N ALA A 301 -2.42 7.46 12.21
CA ALA A 301 -3.34 8.13 11.30
C ALA A 301 -4.74 8.30 11.90
N GLY A 302 -5.23 7.31 12.65
CA GLY A 302 -6.58 7.32 13.22
C GLY A 302 -6.75 8.20 14.47
N GLN A 303 -5.67 8.56 15.17
CA GLN A 303 -5.72 9.34 16.41
C GLN A 303 -5.09 10.73 16.29
N VAL A 304 -4.68 11.14 15.09
CA VAL A 304 -4.15 12.48 14.85
C VAL A 304 -5.21 13.55 15.18
N ARG A 305 -4.75 14.64 15.82
CA ARG A 305 -5.67 15.69 16.33
C ARG A 305 -5.64 16.96 15.49
N ASP A 306 -4.45 17.48 15.22
CA ASP A 306 -4.28 18.82 14.68
C ASP A 306 -3.33 18.90 13.48
N PHE A 307 -2.54 17.84 13.20
CA PHE A 307 -1.57 17.88 12.12
C PHE A 307 -2.24 17.94 10.75
N ARG A 308 -1.73 18.81 9.89
CA ARG A 308 -2.17 19.01 8.49
C ARG A 308 -0.95 19.18 7.61
N PRO A 309 -0.69 18.29 6.67
CA PRO A 309 0.42 18.46 5.73
C PRO A 309 0.07 19.49 4.65
N ASP A 310 1.04 20.34 4.31
CA ASP A 310 0.82 21.51 3.42
C ASP A 310 0.36 21.13 2.00
N ASP A 311 0.83 20.01 1.47
CA ASP A 311 0.58 19.56 0.08
C ASP A 311 -0.67 18.67 -0.07
N TYR A 312 -1.50 18.59 0.95
CA TYR A 312 -2.74 17.80 0.93
C TYR A 312 -3.96 18.71 1.10
N GLU A 313 -4.87 18.66 0.13
CA GLU A 313 -6.17 19.35 0.25
C GLU A 313 -7.08 18.57 1.20
N ALA A 314 -6.85 18.72 2.51
CA ALA A 314 -7.67 18.10 3.54
C ALA A 314 -8.35 19.15 4.44
N ASP A 315 -9.65 18.99 4.64
CA ASP A 315 -10.46 19.82 5.53
C ASP A 315 -10.36 19.41 7.01
N HIS A 316 -9.69 18.29 7.29
CA HIS A 316 -9.51 17.70 8.62
C HIS A 316 -8.03 17.41 8.91
N ALA A 317 -7.71 17.16 10.19
CA ALA A 317 -6.39 16.71 10.60
C ALA A 317 -6.08 15.33 10.01
N MET A 318 -4.90 15.16 9.44
CA MET A 318 -4.47 13.87 8.88
C MET A 318 -2.95 13.72 8.90
N VAL A 319 -2.47 12.51 9.08
CA VAL A 319 -1.11 12.10 8.75
C VAL A 319 -1.21 11.18 7.53
N PRO A 320 -0.66 11.58 6.36
CA PRO A 320 -0.68 10.75 5.17
C PRO A 320 -0.13 9.35 5.43
N HIS A 321 -0.73 8.33 4.82
CA HIS A 321 -0.41 6.93 5.14
C HIS A 321 1.09 6.61 5.13
N GLY A 322 1.79 6.87 4.03
CA GLY A 322 3.22 6.59 3.93
C GLY A 322 4.09 7.42 4.88
N MET A 323 3.64 8.64 5.26
CA MET A 323 4.25 9.40 6.33
C MET A 323 4.06 8.66 7.67
N ALA A 324 2.84 8.27 8.03
CA ALA A 324 2.55 7.57 9.28
C ALA A 324 3.36 6.27 9.41
N VAL A 325 3.52 5.51 8.32
CA VAL A 325 4.34 4.30 8.27
C VAL A 325 5.81 4.61 8.53
N SER A 326 6.35 5.64 7.88
CA SER A 326 7.78 5.96 7.96
C SER A 326 8.20 6.50 9.31
N LEU A 327 7.32 7.21 10.04
CA LEU A 327 7.66 7.82 11.34
C LEU A 327 8.10 6.81 12.41
N THR A 328 7.75 5.54 12.30
CA THR A 328 8.19 4.49 13.23
C THR A 328 9.17 3.49 12.60
N ALA A 329 9.42 3.58 11.29
CA ALA A 329 10.23 2.63 10.56
C ALA A 329 11.68 2.52 11.09
N PRO A 330 12.43 3.60 11.39
CA PRO A 330 13.78 3.48 11.91
C PRO A 330 13.86 2.67 13.21
N ALA A 331 12.99 2.93 14.18
CA ALA A 331 12.94 2.20 15.44
C ALA A 331 12.48 0.74 15.25
N ALA A 332 11.49 0.51 14.40
CA ALA A 332 11.00 -0.83 14.08
C ALA A 332 12.09 -1.70 13.42
N PHE A 333 12.86 -1.15 12.48
CA PHE A 333 13.95 -1.91 11.85
C PHE A 333 15.15 -2.11 12.76
N ARG A 334 15.40 -1.22 13.73
CA ARG A 334 16.34 -1.48 14.81
C ARG A 334 15.89 -2.67 15.65
N PHE A 335 14.63 -2.72 16.04
CA PHE A 335 14.05 -3.83 16.80
C PHE A 335 14.13 -5.16 16.04
N THR A 336 13.78 -5.17 14.74
CA THR A 336 13.76 -6.40 13.95
C THR A 336 15.14 -6.88 13.47
N PHE A 337 16.18 -6.08 13.64
CA PHE A 337 17.55 -6.38 13.18
C PHE A 337 18.02 -7.78 13.59
N ALA A 338 17.81 -8.16 14.85
CA ALA A 338 18.28 -9.43 15.39
C ALA A 338 17.72 -10.66 14.68
N ALA A 339 16.56 -10.54 14.04
CA ALA A 339 15.93 -11.65 13.30
C ALA A 339 16.66 -11.98 11.99
N SER A 340 17.20 -10.96 11.31
CA SER A 340 17.85 -11.12 10.01
C SER A 340 18.86 -10.01 9.73
N PRO A 341 20.01 -9.99 10.47
CA PRO A 341 21.00 -8.91 10.37
C PRO A 341 21.51 -8.68 8.95
N GLU A 342 21.78 -9.77 8.20
CA GLU A 342 22.29 -9.69 6.83
C GLU A 342 21.29 -9.00 5.88
N ARG A 343 19.98 -9.24 6.05
CA ARG A 343 18.94 -8.62 5.22
C ARG A 343 18.82 -7.12 5.52
N HIS A 344 18.91 -6.71 6.79
CA HIS A 344 18.89 -5.30 7.18
C HIS A 344 20.11 -4.54 6.64
N VAL A 345 21.30 -5.11 6.78
CA VAL A 345 22.53 -4.54 6.23
C VAL A 345 22.44 -4.44 4.70
N ARG A 346 21.98 -5.51 4.03
CA ARG A 346 21.80 -5.51 2.57
C ARG A 346 20.81 -4.46 2.10
N ALA A 347 19.70 -4.29 2.80
CA ALA A 347 18.69 -3.26 2.49
C ALA A 347 19.29 -1.84 2.62
N ALA A 348 20.07 -1.57 3.66
CA ALA A 348 20.79 -0.30 3.82
C ALA A 348 21.78 -0.04 2.69
N GLU A 349 22.53 -1.05 2.25
CA GLU A 349 23.47 -0.95 1.13
C GLU A 349 22.77 -0.68 -0.21
N LEU A 350 21.59 -1.29 -0.42
CA LEU A 350 20.80 -1.04 -1.62
C LEU A 350 20.28 0.41 -1.67
N LEU A 351 19.87 0.96 -0.51
CA LEU A 351 19.34 2.32 -0.40
C LEU A 351 20.44 3.41 -0.36
N ALA A 352 21.62 3.07 0.11
CA ALA A 352 22.72 4.01 0.26
C ALA A 352 24.07 3.31 0.02
N PRO A 353 24.40 2.98 -1.26
CA PRO A 353 25.57 2.18 -1.60
C PRO A 353 26.90 2.84 -1.18
N ASP A 354 26.93 4.17 -1.11
CA ASP A 354 28.12 4.94 -0.74
C ASP A 354 28.16 5.31 0.76
N ALA A 355 27.17 4.91 1.55
CA ALA A 355 27.12 5.23 2.96
C ALA A 355 28.14 4.43 3.77
N VAL A 356 28.79 5.10 4.73
CA VAL A 356 29.70 4.44 5.65
C VAL A 356 28.90 3.64 6.68
N ARG A 357 29.22 2.36 6.80
CA ARG A 357 28.58 1.51 7.81
C ARG A 357 28.97 2.00 9.21
N PRO A 358 27.99 2.14 10.13
CA PRO A 358 28.27 2.46 11.52
C PRO A 358 28.95 1.28 12.24
N ASP A 359 29.58 1.58 13.41
CA ASP A 359 30.20 0.55 14.25
C ASP A 359 29.19 -0.50 14.73
N ASP A 360 27.96 -0.07 15.08
CA ASP A 360 26.83 -0.96 15.33
C ASP A 360 26.03 -1.19 14.04
N PRO A 361 26.08 -2.39 13.46
CA PRO A 361 25.36 -2.67 12.23
C PRO A 361 23.83 -2.60 12.37
N ALA A 362 23.28 -2.66 13.58
CA ALA A 362 21.85 -2.50 13.84
C ALA A 362 21.36 -1.08 13.54
N GLU A 363 22.25 -0.10 13.60
CA GLU A 363 21.96 1.31 13.31
C GLU A 363 22.06 1.66 11.83
N PHE A 364 22.56 0.78 10.96
CA PHE A 364 22.83 1.15 9.58
C PHE A 364 21.53 1.48 8.81
N LEU A 365 20.57 0.57 8.78
CA LEU A 365 19.28 0.82 8.09
C LEU A 365 18.47 1.96 8.76
N PRO A 366 18.36 2.05 10.11
CA PRO A 366 17.74 3.19 10.76
C PRO A 366 18.33 4.55 10.38
N GLN A 367 19.67 4.67 10.34
CA GLN A 367 20.35 5.92 9.97
C GLN A 367 20.11 6.28 8.50
N VAL A 368 20.15 5.31 7.59
CA VAL A 368 19.85 5.51 6.16
C VAL A 368 18.42 6.01 5.99
N LEU A 369 17.44 5.40 6.66
CA LEU A 369 16.05 5.83 6.62
C LEU A 369 15.86 7.24 7.16
N ALA A 370 16.42 7.54 8.35
CA ALA A 370 16.34 8.88 8.93
C ALA A 370 16.97 9.95 8.03
N ALA A 371 18.06 9.64 7.33
CA ALA A 371 18.68 10.53 6.37
C ALA A 371 17.75 10.78 5.17
N ILE A 372 17.15 9.73 4.59
CA ILE A 372 16.19 9.86 3.49
C ILE A 372 14.98 10.71 3.92
N MET A 373 14.39 10.39 5.08
CA MET A 373 13.22 11.11 5.61
C MET A 373 13.53 12.62 5.77
N ARG A 374 14.70 12.95 6.30
CA ARG A 374 15.16 14.34 6.44
C ARG A 374 15.32 15.04 5.09
N ASP A 375 15.94 14.36 4.12
CA ASP A 375 16.22 14.92 2.78
C ASP A 375 14.93 15.21 1.99
N VAL A 376 13.85 14.46 2.24
CA VAL A 376 12.55 14.63 1.57
C VAL A 376 11.52 15.41 2.42
N GLY A 377 11.95 15.96 3.56
CA GLY A 377 11.15 16.91 4.36
C GLY A 377 10.07 16.26 5.23
N ILE A 378 10.23 14.99 5.62
CA ILE A 378 9.30 14.33 6.54
C ILE A 378 9.57 14.78 7.99
N PRO A 379 8.53 14.90 8.84
CA PRO A 379 8.67 15.24 10.25
C PRO A 379 9.64 14.32 11.01
N ALA A 380 10.35 14.87 12.02
CA ALA A 380 11.42 14.19 12.75
C ALA A 380 10.95 13.08 13.73
N GLY A 381 9.74 12.62 13.62
CA GLY A 381 9.14 11.59 14.48
C GLY A 381 7.66 11.84 14.74
N ILE A 382 7.02 10.95 15.49
CA ILE A 382 5.59 11.07 15.83
C ILE A 382 5.32 12.29 16.72
N GLY A 383 6.30 12.81 17.43
CA GLY A 383 6.21 14.03 18.22
C GLY A 383 5.89 15.26 17.34
N ALA A 384 6.48 15.33 16.17
CA ALA A 384 6.27 16.45 15.24
C ALA A 384 4.87 16.43 14.56
N VAL A 385 4.13 15.31 14.68
CA VAL A 385 2.74 15.22 14.21
C VAL A 385 1.73 15.21 15.36
N GLY A 386 2.18 15.55 16.59
CA GLY A 386 1.34 15.85 17.74
C GLY A 386 1.17 14.72 18.76
N PHE A 387 2.00 13.68 18.73
CA PHE A 387 1.99 12.62 19.73
C PHE A 387 3.17 12.77 20.72
N GLY A 388 2.93 12.44 21.99
CA GLY A 388 3.95 12.45 23.03
C GLY A 388 3.89 11.20 23.90
N GLU A 389 4.73 11.14 24.95
CA GLU A 389 4.77 10.03 25.89
C GLU A 389 3.39 9.63 26.45
N GLY A 390 2.50 10.61 26.67
CA GLY A 390 1.15 10.37 27.17
C GLY A 390 0.19 9.68 26.19
N ASP A 391 0.55 9.57 24.91
CA ASP A 391 -0.25 8.95 23.86
C ASP A 391 0.17 7.50 23.57
N VAL A 392 1.34 7.07 24.06
CA VAL A 392 1.96 5.77 23.72
C VAL A 392 1.02 4.60 24.04
N ASP A 393 0.39 4.57 25.19
CA ASP A 393 -0.52 3.49 25.58
C ASP A 393 -1.68 3.33 24.60
N ALA A 394 -2.27 4.45 24.14
CA ALA A 394 -3.38 4.42 23.19
C ALA A 394 -2.91 3.98 21.78
N LEU A 395 -1.70 4.37 21.39
CA LEU A 395 -1.10 3.91 20.12
C LEU A 395 -0.76 2.41 20.20
N VAL A 396 -0.25 1.92 21.33
CA VAL A 396 0.01 0.48 21.55
C VAL A 396 -1.29 -0.31 21.41
N GLU A 397 -2.37 0.11 22.09
CA GLU A 397 -3.68 -0.56 21.97
C GLU A 397 -4.13 -0.63 20.50
N GLY A 398 -3.99 0.46 19.75
CA GLY A 398 -4.34 0.51 18.33
C GLY A 398 -3.49 -0.40 17.45
N THR A 399 -2.17 -0.44 17.69
CA THR A 399 -1.23 -1.30 16.99
C THR A 399 -1.49 -2.77 17.25
N MET A 400 -1.75 -3.14 18.50
CA MET A 400 -2.03 -4.54 18.88
C MET A 400 -3.34 -5.08 18.28
N LYS A 401 -4.24 -4.23 17.84
CA LYS A 401 -5.42 -4.65 17.05
C LYS A 401 -5.06 -5.11 15.64
N GLN A 402 -3.85 -4.76 15.12
CA GLN A 402 -3.39 -5.10 13.79
C GLN A 402 -2.70 -6.48 13.70
N GLN A 403 -3.28 -7.49 14.33
CA GLN A 403 -2.73 -8.85 14.46
C GLN A 403 -2.32 -9.46 13.11
N ARG A 404 -3.05 -9.15 12.04
CA ARG A 404 -2.74 -9.65 10.70
C ARG A 404 -1.38 -9.13 10.19
N LEU A 405 -1.04 -7.90 10.52
CA LEU A 405 0.24 -7.29 10.16
C LEU A 405 1.35 -7.76 11.10
N LEU A 406 1.09 -7.79 12.39
CA LEU A 406 2.06 -8.27 13.37
C LEU A 406 2.43 -9.75 13.17
N ALA A 407 1.52 -10.57 12.62
CA ALA A 407 1.81 -11.98 12.29
C ALA A 407 2.88 -12.18 11.20
N THR A 408 3.15 -11.15 10.39
CA THR A 408 4.22 -11.18 9.38
C THR A 408 5.54 -10.57 9.89
N ALA A 409 5.57 -10.03 11.11
CA ALA A 409 6.80 -9.57 11.73
C ALA A 409 7.80 -10.73 11.90
N PRO A 410 9.11 -10.49 11.71
CA PRO A 410 10.13 -11.54 11.81
C PRO A 410 10.41 -12.01 13.23
N LEU A 411 9.88 -11.30 14.24
CA LEU A 411 9.92 -11.60 15.67
C LEU A 411 8.52 -11.60 16.24
N GLU A 412 8.31 -12.28 17.36
CA GLU A 412 7.11 -12.07 18.18
C GLU A 412 7.12 -10.63 18.71
N VAL A 413 5.98 -9.98 18.68
CA VAL A 413 5.83 -8.57 19.04
C VAL A 413 4.87 -8.49 20.23
N THR A 414 5.38 -7.96 21.34
CA THR A 414 4.61 -7.72 22.57
C THR A 414 4.17 -6.25 22.68
N GLU A 415 3.26 -5.96 23.61
CA GLU A 415 2.88 -4.58 23.92
C GLU A 415 4.08 -3.73 24.37
N ASP A 416 4.99 -4.29 25.17
CA ASP A 416 6.21 -3.62 25.65
C ASP A 416 7.16 -3.30 24.49
N ASP A 417 7.27 -4.19 23.49
CA ASP A 417 8.08 -3.95 22.30
C ASP A 417 7.50 -2.80 21.47
N VAL A 418 6.19 -2.78 21.27
CA VAL A 418 5.49 -1.69 20.55
C VAL A 418 5.66 -0.37 21.30
N ALA A 419 5.48 -0.36 22.62
CA ALA A 419 5.70 0.83 23.43
C ALA A 419 7.12 1.37 23.26
N THR A 420 8.12 0.49 23.33
CA THR A 420 9.55 0.86 23.12
C THR A 420 9.80 1.46 21.74
N ILE A 421 9.22 0.86 20.68
CA ILE A 421 9.34 1.38 19.30
C ILE A 421 8.70 2.75 19.19
N LEU A 422 7.52 2.95 19.75
CA LEU A 422 6.81 4.23 19.71
C LEU A 422 7.55 5.31 20.48
N ASP A 423 8.04 5.02 21.69
CA ASP A 423 8.84 5.95 22.49
C ASP A 423 10.10 6.41 21.74
N GLN A 424 10.84 5.48 21.10
CA GLN A 424 12.00 5.79 20.26
C GLN A 424 11.64 6.55 18.98
N SER A 425 10.37 6.60 18.62
CA SER A 425 9.87 7.28 17.43
C SER A 425 9.29 8.67 17.72
N ILE A 426 9.25 9.11 18.99
CA ILE A 426 8.79 10.47 19.35
C ILE A 426 9.70 11.50 18.69
N GLU A 427 11.01 11.30 18.75
CA GLU A 427 12.03 12.13 18.13
C GLU A 427 13.12 11.24 17.53
N LEU A 428 13.27 11.27 16.21
CA LEU A 428 14.21 10.42 15.47
C LEU A 428 15.56 11.11 15.21
N TRP A 429 15.60 12.46 15.18
CA TRP A 429 16.79 13.29 15.01
C TRP A 429 16.57 14.73 15.48
#